data_b7aa5ea3caa2f7a9669de28fb2cf45d7
#
_entry.id   b7aa5ea3caa2f7a9669de28fb2cf45d7
#
_cell.length_a   1.000
_cell.length_b   1.000
_cell.length_c   1.000
_cell.angle_alpha   90.00
_cell.angle_beta   90.00
_cell.angle_gamma   90.00
#
_symmetry.space_group_name_H-M   'P 1'
#
loop_
_entity.id
_entity.type
_entity.pdbx_description
1 polymer ?
#
loop_
_entity_poly.entity_id
_entity_poly.type
_entity_poly.pdbx_seq_one_letter_code
_entity_poly.pdbx_strand_id
1 'polypeptide(L)'
;MTLLIKGGQVINPATGMDEVADVYVEDGKVSQIGKGLKVKADQKIDAKGCYVMPGFIDMHVHLRDPGFEQKETIETGCQAAAHGGFTTILAMPNTKPVVDNPDVVEYVHNKAKAVGCVNVMQVGAVTKGQKGVELSDIEGMAKVGIRAISEDGKSVMNAQLYREAMQKAAELDLTVLAHCEDINMVNGGVMNQDKHSEELGLRGITNSVEDIIVARDIMLSKETGARLHLCHCSTYESVNMVKHAKMEGIHVSAEVCPHHFTLTSDDIHKVDATIHQEQQISVEADADTNFKMNPPLRTKRDVEMLKEGLRDGIMDIIATDHAPHTFEEKNTSMKKAPFGIVGLETAACLTYSELVLDGYLTPMQMAEKMSYNPAKIIGIEKGDISEGKTADIVIFDPEKTYTIDKNKFASKGRNTPFHGRKVTGKVMYTIVDGAVVYRAE
;
A
#
# COMPACT_ATOMS: atom_id res chain seq x y z
N MET A 1 23.92 11.27 -16.36
CA MET A 1 24.22 11.45 -14.92
C MET A 1 24.62 10.10 -14.33
N THR A 2 25.71 10.08 -13.55
CA THR A 2 26.25 8.85 -12.99
C THR A 2 26.20 8.88 -11.45
N LEU A 3 25.84 7.74 -10.83
CA LEU A 3 25.75 7.59 -9.39
C LEU A 3 26.49 6.33 -8.96
N LEU A 4 27.31 6.42 -7.90
CA LEU A 4 27.97 5.27 -7.28
C LEU A 4 27.49 5.09 -5.84
N ILE A 5 26.79 3.99 -5.55
CA ILE A 5 26.38 3.57 -4.21
C ILE A 5 27.43 2.58 -3.70
N LYS A 6 28.05 2.87 -2.55
CA LYS A 6 29.23 2.13 -2.07
C LYS A 6 28.96 1.32 -0.82
N GLY A 7 29.37 0.06 -0.85
CA GLY A 7 29.56 -0.79 0.33
C GLY A 7 28.26 -1.15 1.07
N GLY A 8 27.11 -1.03 0.42
CA GLY A 8 25.83 -1.47 0.98
C GLY A 8 25.62 -2.98 0.83
N GLN A 9 24.77 -3.55 1.68
CA GLN A 9 24.27 -4.91 1.51
C GLN A 9 23.22 -4.89 0.40
N VAL A 10 23.59 -5.36 -0.79
CA VAL A 10 22.71 -5.41 -1.96
C VAL A 10 21.80 -6.62 -1.81
N ILE A 11 20.49 -6.36 -1.76
CA ILE A 11 19.44 -7.39 -1.62
C ILE A 11 18.54 -7.29 -2.85
N ASN A 12 18.61 -8.29 -3.74
CA ASN A 12 17.82 -8.32 -4.96
C ASN A 12 17.03 -9.64 -5.08
N PRO A 13 15.73 -9.64 -4.79
CA PRO A 13 14.91 -10.86 -4.86
C PRO A 13 14.87 -11.51 -6.24
N ALA A 14 14.99 -10.72 -7.31
CA ALA A 14 14.96 -11.23 -8.68
C ALA A 14 16.08 -12.23 -8.98
N THR A 15 17.23 -12.10 -8.30
CA THR A 15 18.40 -12.95 -8.51
C THR A 15 18.81 -13.75 -7.26
N GLY A 16 18.18 -13.48 -6.12
CA GLY A 16 18.59 -14.01 -4.83
C GLY A 16 19.89 -13.42 -4.30
N MET A 17 20.35 -12.29 -4.85
CA MET A 17 21.58 -11.61 -4.39
C MET A 17 21.39 -11.04 -2.99
N ASP A 18 22.31 -11.36 -2.08
CA ASP A 18 22.37 -10.85 -0.72
C ASP A 18 23.83 -10.75 -0.27
N GLU A 19 24.54 -9.73 -0.75
CA GLU A 19 25.96 -9.53 -0.45
C GLU A 19 26.37 -8.04 -0.44
N VAL A 20 27.46 -7.74 0.26
CA VAL A 20 28.06 -6.39 0.26
C VAL A 20 28.70 -6.10 -1.08
N ALA A 21 28.21 -5.08 -1.80
CA ALA A 21 28.71 -4.66 -3.10
C ALA A 21 28.53 -3.15 -3.31
N ASP A 22 29.19 -2.63 -4.34
CA ASP A 22 28.97 -1.31 -4.90
C ASP A 22 27.97 -1.44 -6.06
N VAL A 23 27.10 -0.45 -6.25
CA VAL A 23 26.16 -0.36 -7.37
C VAL A 23 26.49 0.92 -8.15
N TYR A 24 26.84 0.77 -9.43
CA TYR A 24 27.07 1.89 -10.33
C TYR A 24 25.90 2.07 -11.26
N VAL A 25 25.37 3.29 -11.28
CA VAL A 25 24.24 3.71 -12.08
C VAL A 25 24.69 4.71 -13.13
N GLU A 26 24.28 4.47 -14.37
CA GLU A 26 24.55 5.34 -15.52
C GLU A 26 23.29 5.44 -16.38
N ASP A 27 22.94 6.65 -16.77
CA ASP A 27 21.78 6.95 -17.64
C ASP A 27 20.46 6.28 -17.18
N GLY A 28 20.20 6.35 -15.86
CA GLY A 28 18.99 5.84 -15.26
C GLY A 28 18.96 4.32 -15.05
N LYS A 29 20.03 3.60 -15.38
CA LYS A 29 20.11 2.14 -15.28
C LYS A 29 21.23 1.68 -14.36
N VAL A 30 21.04 0.53 -13.74
CA VAL A 30 22.13 -0.18 -13.06
C VAL A 30 23.11 -0.68 -14.12
N SER A 31 24.31 -0.10 -14.14
CA SER A 31 25.33 -0.43 -15.15
C SER A 31 26.27 -1.53 -14.67
N GLN A 32 26.68 -1.49 -13.38
CA GLN A 32 27.57 -2.50 -12.80
C GLN A 32 27.23 -2.75 -11.33
N ILE A 33 27.36 -3.99 -10.91
CA ILE A 33 27.33 -4.39 -9.50
C ILE A 33 28.60 -5.19 -9.19
N GLY A 34 29.34 -4.81 -8.14
CA GLY A 34 30.54 -5.56 -7.77
C GLY A 34 31.30 -4.94 -6.61
N LYS A 35 32.29 -5.65 -6.08
CA LYS A 35 33.07 -5.20 -4.92
C LYS A 35 34.17 -4.24 -5.35
N GLY A 36 34.24 -3.08 -4.72
CA GLY A 36 35.34 -2.12 -4.88
C GLY A 36 35.44 -1.52 -6.27
N LEU A 37 34.33 -1.15 -6.88
CA LEU A 37 34.29 -0.55 -8.23
C LEU A 37 35.14 0.71 -8.29
N LYS A 38 36.02 0.77 -9.31
CA LYS A 38 36.93 1.90 -9.57
C LYS A 38 36.41 2.76 -10.72
N VAL A 39 35.19 3.28 -10.57
CA VAL A 39 34.52 4.12 -11.55
C VAL A 39 34.49 5.58 -11.10
N LYS A 40 34.46 6.52 -12.05
CA LYS A 40 34.16 7.93 -11.78
C LYS A 40 32.63 8.08 -11.79
N ALA A 41 32.10 8.82 -10.85
CA ALA A 41 30.69 9.15 -10.79
C ALA A 41 30.49 10.60 -10.38
N ASP A 42 29.42 11.21 -10.91
CA ASP A 42 29.02 12.58 -10.59
C ASP A 42 28.59 12.71 -9.12
N GLN A 43 27.93 11.65 -8.63
CA GLN A 43 27.50 11.56 -7.24
C GLN A 43 27.97 10.24 -6.61
N LYS A 44 28.23 10.27 -5.30
CA LYS A 44 28.58 9.09 -4.51
C LYS A 44 27.76 9.06 -3.24
N ILE A 45 27.21 7.89 -2.93
CA ILE A 45 26.48 7.59 -1.69
C ILE A 45 27.28 6.53 -0.94
N ASP A 46 27.63 6.79 0.31
CA ASP A 46 28.13 5.76 1.24
C ASP A 46 26.93 5.03 1.84
N ALA A 47 26.77 3.77 1.48
CA ALA A 47 25.69 2.90 1.95
C ALA A 47 26.19 1.83 2.94
N LYS A 48 27.37 2.01 3.50
CA LYS A 48 27.93 1.06 4.46
C LYS A 48 26.99 0.86 5.66
N GLY A 49 26.65 -0.40 5.94
CA GLY A 49 25.69 -0.77 7.00
C GLY A 49 24.22 -0.66 6.59
N CYS A 50 23.94 -0.15 5.39
CA CYS A 50 22.58 -0.07 4.86
C CYS A 50 22.28 -1.22 3.90
N TYR A 51 20.99 -1.55 3.77
CA TYR A 51 20.46 -2.38 2.69
C TYR A 51 20.29 -1.51 1.43
N VAL A 52 20.65 -2.05 0.27
CA VAL A 52 20.40 -1.48 -1.06
C VAL A 52 19.46 -2.44 -1.77
N MET A 53 18.20 -2.06 -1.87
CA MET A 53 17.12 -2.91 -2.37
C MET A 53 16.45 -2.27 -3.59
N PRO A 54 15.74 -3.05 -4.43
CA PRO A 54 14.83 -2.48 -5.41
C PRO A 54 13.86 -1.52 -4.72
N GLY A 55 13.58 -0.38 -5.35
CA GLY A 55 12.62 0.60 -4.84
C GLY A 55 11.27 -0.04 -4.57
N PHE A 56 10.64 0.34 -3.47
CA PHE A 56 9.35 -0.23 -3.08
C PHE A 56 8.24 0.16 -4.06
N ILE A 57 7.25 -0.71 -4.18
CA ILE A 57 6.09 -0.54 -5.06
C ILE A 57 4.84 -0.70 -4.20
N ASP A 58 4.00 0.33 -4.14
CA ASP A 58 2.74 0.29 -3.42
C ASP A 58 1.57 0.13 -4.39
N MET A 59 0.85 -0.97 -4.26
CA MET A 59 -0.28 -1.25 -5.14
C MET A 59 -1.59 -0.60 -4.70
N HIS A 60 -1.59 0.11 -3.55
CA HIS A 60 -2.82 0.63 -2.95
C HIS A 60 -2.62 2.00 -2.27
N VAL A 61 -2.84 3.09 -3.02
CA VAL A 61 -2.75 4.45 -2.48
C VAL A 61 -3.88 5.34 -2.98
N HIS A 62 -4.29 6.32 -2.16
CA HIS A 62 -5.29 7.32 -2.51
C HIS A 62 -4.64 8.70 -2.63
N LEU A 63 -4.36 9.12 -3.86
CA LEU A 63 -3.78 10.44 -4.11
C LEU A 63 -4.80 11.58 -4.06
N ARG A 64 -6.09 11.26 -3.97
CA ARG A 64 -7.19 12.21 -3.79
C ARG A 64 -7.38 13.25 -4.90
N ASP A 65 -6.55 13.28 -5.90
CA ASP A 65 -6.48 14.21 -7.01
C ASP A 65 -6.81 13.46 -8.33
N PRO A 66 -7.85 13.86 -9.03
CA PRO A 66 -8.64 15.09 -8.93
C PRO A 66 -9.75 15.08 -7.87
N GLY A 67 -10.07 16.29 -7.39
CA GLY A 67 -11.33 16.62 -6.72
C GLY A 67 -11.36 16.57 -5.21
N PHE A 68 -10.28 16.13 -4.55
CA PHE A 68 -10.12 16.12 -3.08
C PHE A 68 -8.74 16.60 -2.67
N GLU A 69 -8.18 17.58 -3.38
CA GLU A 69 -6.82 18.09 -3.22
C GLU A 69 -6.57 18.73 -1.86
N GLN A 70 -7.63 19.06 -1.10
CA GLN A 70 -7.51 19.47 0.30
C GLN A 70 -6.97 18.34 1.20
N LYS A 71 -7.20 17.08 0.84
CA LYS A 71 -6.73 15.90 1.60
C LYS A 71 -5.33 15.46 1.18
N GLU A 72 -5.07 15.43 -0.13
CA GLU A 72 -3.79 15.06 -0.73
C GLU A 72 -3.75 15.57 -2.17
N THR A 73 -2.55 15.73 -2.72
CA THR A 73 -2.32 15.99 -4.15
C THR A 73 -1.40 14.91 -4.72
N ILE A 74 -1.37 14.77 -6.03
CA ILE A 74 -0.39 13.88 -6.69
C ILE A 74 1.03 14.25 -6.28
N GLU A 75 1.37 15.55 -6.20
CA GLU A 75 2.69 16.03 -5.80
C GLU A 75 3.06 15.59 -4.37
N THR A 76 2.19 15.90 -3.39
CA THR A 76 2.49 15.59 -1.98
C THR A 76 2.44 14.10 -1.68
N GLY A 77 1.55 13.34 -2.35
CA GLY A 77 1.54 11.88 -2.28
C GLY A 77 2.79 11.23 -2.88
N CYS A 78 3.30 11.77 -4.00
CA CYS A 78 4.60 11.34 -4.55
C CYS A 78 5.77 11.65 -3.61
N GLN A 79 5.77 12.80 -2.94
CA GLN A 79 6.77 13.13 -1.94
C GLN A 79 6.70 12.17 -0.73
N ALA A 80 5.50 11.86 -0.24
CA ALA A 80 5.30 10.89 0.83
C ALA A 80 5.79 9.47 0.41
N ALA A 81 5.51 9.07 -0.83
CA ALA A 81 6.02 7.83 -1.39
C ALA A 81 7.57 7.79 -1.41
N ALA A 82 8.20 8.86 -1.90
CA ALA A 82 9.65 8.98 -1.91
C ALA A 82 10.25 8.91 -0.50
N HIS A 83 9.64 9.56 0.50
CA HIS A 83 10.06 9.49 1.91
C HIS A 83 9.95 8.07 2.48
N GLY A 84 8.95 7.30 2.02
CA GLY A 84 8.72 5.91 2.41
C GLY A 84 9.56 4.86 1.66
N GLY A 85 10.37 5.28 0.67
CA GLY A 85 11.18 4.36 -0.15
C GLY A 85 10.46 3.80 -1.37
N PHE A 86 9.23 4.27 -1.63
CA PHE A 86 8.45 3.84 -2.79
C PHE A 86 8.88 4.60 -4.04
N THR A 87 9.18 3.86 -5.09
CA THR A 87 9.56 4.38 -6.41
C THR A 87 8.43 4.30 -7.43
N THR A 88 7.41 3.49 -7.10
CA THR A 88 6.21 3.31 -7.93
C THR A 88 4.99 3.15 -7.03
N ILE A 89 3.90 3.82 -7.36
CA ILE A 89 2.63 3.74 -6.64
C ILE A 89 1.45 3.58 -7.59
N LEU A 90 0.42 2.81 -7.19
CA LEU A 90 -0.83 2.65 -7.91
C LEU A 90 -1.92 3.48 -7.22
N ALA A 91 -2.44 4.48 -7.94
CA ALA A 91 -3.48 5.38 -7.44
C ALA A 91 -4.87 4.78 -7.66
N MET A 92 -5.66 4.64 -6.59
CA MET A 92 -7.03 4.12 -6.62
C MET A 92 -8.00 5.08 -7.31
N PRO A 93 -9.08 4.56 -7.94
CA PRO A 93 -9.94 5.33 -8.84
C PRO A 93 -10.99 6.21 -8.17
N ASN A 94 -11.11 6.18 -6.83
CA ASN A 94 -12.17 6.83 -6.04
C ASN A 94 -11.97 8.35 -5.86
N THR A 95 -11.75 9.04 -6.95
CA THR A 95 -11.56 10.49 -7.06
C THR A 95 -12.85 11.21 -7.51
N LYS A 96 -12.80 12.51 -7.78
CA LYS A 96 -13.92 13.29 -8.31
C LYS A 96 -13.45 14.22 -9.43
N PRO A 97 -13.74 13.89 -10.71
CA PRO A 97 -14.49 12.71 -11.14
C PRO A 97 -13.81 11.39 -10.80
N VAL A 98 -14.59 10.31 -10.73
CA VAL A 98 -14.08 8.93 -10.62
C VAL A 98 -13.28 8.61 -11.88
N VAL A 99 -12.21 7.82 -11.74
CA VAL A 99 -11.39 7.38 -12.88
C VAL A 99 -12.09 6.21 -13.59
N ASP A 100 -13.10 6.50 -14.38
CA ASP A 100 -13.95 5.52 -15.07
C ASP A 100 -13.89 5.64 -16.61
N ASN A 101 -13.00 6.47 -17.13
CA ASN A 101 -12.80 6.72 -18.55
C ASN A 101 -11.34 7.16 -18.85
N PRO A 102 -10.89 7.10 -20.13
CA PRO A 102 -9.53 7.44 -20.53
C PRO A 102 -9.08 8.86 -20.17
N ASP A 103 -9.97 9.86 -20.30
CA ASP A 103 -9.60 11.27 -20.11
C ASP A 103 -9.11 11.53 -18.67
N VAL A 104 -9.75 10.91 -17.68
CA VAL A 104 -9.32 11.04 -16.26
C VAL A 104 -8.02 10.29 -16.00
N VAL A 105 -7.80 9.14 -16.64
CA VAL A 105 -6.50 8.42 -16.56
C VAL A 105 -5.38 9.28 -17.12
N GLU A 106 -5.58 9.86 -18.31
CA GLU A 106 -4.59 10.74 -18.94
C GLU A 106 -4.32 12.00 -18.12
N TYR A 107 -5.36 12.59 -17.50
CA TYR A 107 -5.19 13.71 -16.57
C TYR A 107 -4.22 13.35 -15.44
N VAL A 108 -4.43 12.22 -14.76
CA VAL A 108 -3.56 11.79 -13.65
C VAL A 108 -2.14 11.51 -14.13
N HIS A 109 -1.98 10.77 -15.24
CA HIS A 109 -0.66 10.46 -15.79
C HIS A 109 0.11 11.74 -16.20
N ASN A 110 -0.55 12.68 -16.87
CA ASN A 110 0.06 13.94 -17.29
C ASN A 110 0.46 14.81 -16.08
N LYS A 111 -0.41 14.90 -15.08
CA LYS A 111 -0.10 15.64 -13.84
C LYS A 111 1.02 14.99 -13.06
N ALA A 112 0.99 13.66 -12.87
CA ALA A 112 2.06 12.93 -12.23
C ALA A 112 3.41 13.11 -12.93
N LYS A 113 3.42 13.09 -14.26
CA LYS A 113 4.64 13.36 -15.05
C LYS A 113 5.18 14.79 -14.87
N ALA A 114 4.30 15.75 -14.61
CA ALA A 114 4.68 17.15 -14.46
C ALA A 114 5.20 17.48 -13.05
N VAL A 115 4.63 16.88 -12.01
CA VAL A 115 4.90 17.26 -10.60
C VAL A 115 5.36 16.10 -9.72
N GLY A 116 5.22 14.87 -10.19
CA GLY A 116 5.62 13.68 -9.43
C GLY A 116 7.13 13.48 -9.39
N CYS A 117 7.61 12.88 -8.30
CA CYS A 117 9.01 12.46 -8.15
C CYS A 117 9.16 10.93 -8.17
N VAL A 118 8.06 10.21 -8.18
CA VAL A 118 8.00 8.74 -8.30
C VAL A 118 7.06 8.34 -9.45
N ASN A 119 7.12 7.08 -9.86
CA ASN A 119 6.24 6.58 -10.91
C ASN A 119 4.82 6.41 -10.37
N VAL A 120 3.85 7.04 -11.01
CA VAL A 120 2.42 6.92 -10.69
C VAL A 120 1.72 6.14 -11.79
N MET A 121 1.05 5.06 -11.42
CA MET A 121 0.18 4.28 -12.28
C MET A 121 -1.26 4.46 -11.81
N GLN A 122 -2.18 4.73 -12.74
CA GLN A 122 -3.58 4.90 -12.40
C GLN A 122 -4.33 3.58 -12.50
N VAL A 123 -5.16 3.25 -11.50
CA VAL A 123 -6.12 2.15 -11.51
C VAL A 123 -7.45 2.65 -12.05
N GLY A 124 -8.09 1.91 -12.98
CA GLY A 124 -9.42 2.27 -13.50
C GLY A 124 -10.54 1.76 -12.60
N ALA A 125 -11.66 2.50 -12.51
CA ALA A 125 -12.85 2.03 -11.82
C ALA A 125 -13.50 0.86 -12.58
N VAL A 126 -14.09 -0.09 -11.86
CA VAL A 126 -14.85 -1.20 -12.47
C VAL A 126 -16.15 -0.70 -13.07
N THR A 127 -16.86 0.17 -12.36
CA THR A 127 -18.17 0.67 -12.79
C THR A 127 -18.20 2.19 -12.95
N LYS A 128 -19.06 2.69 -13.83
CA LYS A 128 -19.26 4.13 -14.07
C LYS A 128 -19.63 4.85 -12.77
N GLY A 129 -18.82 5.86 -12.43
CA GLY A 129 -18.98 6.63 -11.20
C GLY A 129 -18.95 5.81 -9.92
N GLN A 130 -18.40 4.57 -9.97
CA GLN A 130 -18.41 3.60 -8.86
C GLN A 130 -19.82 3.39 -8.27
N LYS A 131 -20.81 3.20 -9.15
CA LYS A 131 -22.22 3.02 -8.75
C LYS A 131 -22.66 1.55 -8.67
N GLY A 132 -21.81 0.60 -9.14
CA GLY A 132 -22.12 -0.83 -9.15
C GLY A 132 -23.24 -1.25 -10.11
N VAL A 133 -23.56 -0.45 -11.14
CA VAL A 133 -24.72 -0.65 -12.03
C VAL A 133 -24.33 -0.94 -13.46
N GLU A 134 -23.29 -0.30 -13.98
CA GLU A 134 -22.84 -0.38 -15.36
C GLU A 134 -21.32 -0.37 -15.41
N LEU A 135 -20.70 -1.17 -16.27
CA LEU A 135 -19.24 -1.17 -16.44
C LEU A 135 -18.75 0.18 -16.94
N SER A 136 -17.58 0.58 -16.48
CA SER A 136 -16.82 1.72 -16.98
C SER A 136 -16.24 1.44 -18.37
N ASP A 137 -15.56 2.41 -18.96
CA ASP A 137 -14.81 2.21 -20.21
C ASP A 137 -13.44 1.53 -19.93
N ILE A 138 -13.50 0.27 -19.46
CA ILE A 138 -12.31 -0.53 -19.11
C ILE A 138 -11.37 -0.66 -20.31
N GLU A 139 -11.90 -0.90 -21.52
CA GLU A 139 -11.11 -1.05 -22.73
C GLU A 139 -10.42 0.26 -23.14
N GLY A 140 -11.13 1.39 -23.07
CA GLY A 140 -10.56 2.71 -23.33
C GLY A 140 -9.45 3.03 -22.34
N MET A 141 -9.67 2.79 -21.05
CA MET A 141 -8.65 2.99 -20.02
C MET A 141 -7.43 2.07 -20.19
N ALA A 142 -7.62 0.82 -20.63
CA ALA A 142 -6.52 -0.10 -20.94
C ALA A 142 -5.63 0.43 -22.07
N LYS A 143 -6.22 1.02 -23.11
CA LYS A 143 -5.48 1.63 -24.24
C LYS A 143 -4.59 2.81 -23.82
N VAL A 144 -4.95 3.52 -22.77
CA VAL A 144 -4.15 4.64 -22.22
C VAL A 144 -3.27 4.22 -21.02
N GLY A 145 -3.15 2.90 -20.79
CA GLY A 145 -2.07 2.30 -20.01
C GLY A 145 -2.36 1.93 -18.57
N ILE A 146 -3.64 1.79 -18.15
CA ILE A 146 -3.90 1.16 -16.84
C ILE A 146 -3.44 -0.30 -16.85
N ARG A 147 -3.05 -0.81 -15.68
CA ARG A 147 -2.65 -2.22 -15.47
C ARG A 147 -3.62 -2.98 -14.56
N ALA A 148 -4.52 -2.25 -13.93
CA ALA A 148 -5.47 -2.83 -12.99
C ALA A 148 -6.80 -2.06 -13.00
N ILE A 149 -7.85 -2.74 -12.55
CA ILE A 149 -9.15 -2.15 -12.24
C ILE A 149 -9.55 -2.43 -10.81
N SER A 150 -10.30 -1.50 -10.20
CA SER A 150 -10.78 -1.61 -8.83
C SER A 150 -12.08 -0.85 -8.62
N GLU A 151 -12.89 -1.31 -7.70
CA GLU A 151 -14.03 -0.53 -7.18
C GLU A 151 -13.73 0.04 -5.80
N ASP A 152 -12.44 0.21 -5.47
CA ASP A 152 -11.95 0.49 -4.13
C ASP A 152 -12.72 1.58 -3.36
N GLY A 153 -12.86 1.33 -2.05
CA GLY A 153 -13.78 2.01 -1.15
C GLY A 153 -15.23 1.54 -1.26
N LYS A 154 -15.51 0.59 -2.15
CA LYS A 154 -16.78 -0.08 -2.36
C LYS A 154 -16.55 -1.49 -2.92
N SER A 155 -17.63 -2.27 -3.00
CA SER A 155 -17.65 -3.54 -3.73
C SER A 155 -18.78 -3.53 -4.77
N VAL A 156 -18.52 -4.14 -5.92
CA VAL A 156 -19.59 -4.41 -6.88
C VAL A 156 -20.46 -5.54 -6.34
N MET A 157 -21.63 -5.21 -5.77
CA MET A 157 -22.51 -6.18 -5.11
C MET A 157 -23.21 -7.11 -6.09
N ASN A 158 -23.44 -6.66 -7.34
CA ASN A 158 -23.98 -7.51 -8.39
C ASN A 158 -22.88 -8.45 -8.91
N ALA A 159 -22.95 -9.72 -8.50
CA ALA A 159 -21.96 -10.73 -8.87
C ALA A 159 -21.89 -10.99 -10.38
N GLN A 160 -23.01 -10.87 -11.11
CA GLN A 160 -23.01 -11.02 -12.59
C GLN A 160 -22.24 -9.87 -13.26
N LEU A 161 -22.47 -8.63 -12.83
CA LEU A 161 -21.75 -7.47 -13.35
C LEU A 161 -20.24 -7.58 -13.04
N TYR A 162 -19.89 -8.04 -11.83
CA TYR A 162 -18.51 -8.21 -11.44
C TYR A 162 -17.82 -9.34 -12.22
N ARG A 163 -18.54 -10.43 -12.49
CA ARG A 163 -18.09 -11.51 -13.37
C ARG A 163 -17.75 -11.00 -14.77
N GLU A 164 -18.63 -10.16 -15.35
CA GLU A 164 -18.40 -9.53 -16.67
C GLU A 164 -17.16 -8.62 -16.65
N ALA A 165 -16.96 -7.86 -15.56
CA ALA A 165 -15.75 -7.05 -15.39
C ALA A 165 -14.48 -7.92 -15.31
N MET A 166 -14.51 -9.02 -14.58
CA MET A 166 -13.40 -9.96 -14.48
C MET A 166 -13.08 -10.63 -15.83
N GLN A 167 -14.10 -11.02 -16.60
CA GLN A 167 -13.90 -11.53 -17.97
C GLN A 167 -13.21 -10.49 -18.86
N LYS A 168 -13.66 -9.23 -18.79
CA LYS A 168 -13.05 -8.14 -19.54
C LYS A 168 -11.61 -7.87 -19.08
N ALA A 169 -11.34 -7.94 -17.79
CA ALA A 169 -9.97 -7.80 -17.25
C ALA A 169 -9.04 -8.91 -17.76
N ALA A 170 -9.53 -10.16 -17.79
CA ALA A 170 -8.77 -11.29 -18.31
C ALA A 170 -8.45 -11.14 -19.81
N GLU A 171 -9.43 -10.69 -20.63
CA GLU A 171 -9.23 -10.41 -22.06
C GLU A 171 -8.17 -9.31 -22.33
N LEU A 172 -8.07 -8.32 -21.43
CA LEU A 172 -7.20 -7.15 -21.57
C LEU A 172 -5.88 -7.27 -20.77
N ASP A 173 -5.60 -8.44 -20.20
CA ASP A 173 -4.42 -8.69 -19.35
C ASP A 173 -4.30 -7.73 -18.16
N LEU A 174 -5.43 -7.33 -17.56
CA LEU A 174 -5.50 -6.49 -16.38
C LEU A 174 -5.61 -7.32 -15.09
N THR A 175 -5.11 -6.78 -13.99
CA THR A 175 -5.33 -7.34 -12.65
C THR A 175 -6.56 -6.69 -12.02
N VAL A 176 -7.41 -7.48 -11.37
CA VAL A 176 -8.56 -6.98 -10.60
C VAL A 176 -8.13 -6.82 -9.14
N LEU A 177 -8.13 -5.57 -8.66
CA LEU A 177 -7.81 -5.23 -7.26
C LEU A 177 -9.14 -5.13 -6.50
N ALA A 178 -9.41 -6.10 -5.63
CA ALA A 178 -10.72 -6.26 -4.99
C ALA A 178 -10.72 -5.72 -3.57
N HIS A 179 -11.49 -4.65 -3.32
CA HIS A 179 -11.89 -4.23 -1.98
C HIS A 179 -13.02 -5.14 -1.51
N CYS A 180 -12.72 -6.03 -0.56
CA CYS A 180 -13.64 -7.08 -0.14
C CYS A 180 -14.52 -6.64 1.03
N GLU A 181 -15.68 -6.09 0.73
CA GLU A 181 -16.65 -5.62 1.73
C GLU A 181 -18.08 -5.87 1.27
N ASP A 182 -18.85 -6.63 2.03
CA ASP A 182 -20.30 -6.63 1.84
C ASP A 182 -20.90 -5.37 2.46
N ILE A 183 -21.17 -4.38 1.60
CA ILE A 183 -21.65 -3.06 2.01
C ILE A 183 -23.00 -3.10 2.73
N ASN A 184 -23.81 -4.16 2.53
CA ASN A 184 -25.11 -4.31 3.22
C ASN A 184 -24.91 -4.79 4.66
N MET A 185 -23.83 -5.54 4.92
CA MET A 185 -23.52 -6.11 6.24
C MET A 185 -22.78 -5.15 7.16
N VAL A 186 -22.12 -4.10 6.63
CA VAL A 186 -21.42 -3.06 7.44
C VAL A 186 -22.37 -2.41 8.44
N ASN A 187 -23.60 -2.11 8.01
CA ASN A 187 -24.71 -1.68 8.88
C ASN A 187 -24.34 -0.54 9.86
N GLY A 188 -23.51 0.42 9.39
CA GLY A 188 -23.06 1.55 10.19
C GLY A 188 -22.00 1.22 11.26
N GLY A 189 -21.32 0.07 11.14
CA GLY A 189 -20.18 -0.30 11.96
C GLY A 189 -18.99 0.64 11.74
N VAL A 190 -18.16 0.82 12.76
CA VAL A 190 -17.04 1.78 12.76
C VAL A 190 -15.72 1.19 13.24
N MET A 191 -15.74 0.00 13.80
CA MET A 191 -14.59 -0.78 14.27
C MET A 191 -14.89 -2.27 14.20
N ASN A 192 -13.98 -3.15 14.59
CA ASN A 192 -14.23 -4.58 14.67
C ASN A 192 -15.36 -4.92 15.64
N GLN A 193 -16.18 -5.94 15.30
CA GLN A 193 -17.21 -6.48 16.19
C GLN A 193 -16.57 -7.45 17.18
N ASP A 194 -16.39 -7.02 18.41
CA ASP A 194 -15.86 -7.82 19.51
C ASP A 194 -16.31 -7.25 20.87
N LYS A 195 -15.82 -7.86 21.95
CA LYS A 195 -16.12 -7.40 23.30
C LYS A 195 -15.69 -5.95 23.55
N HIS A 196 -14.57 -5.55 22.94
CA HIS A 196 -14.05 -4.19 23.10
C HIS A 196 -14.98 -3.15 22.45
N SER A 197 -15.55 -3.43 21.29
CA SER A 197 -16.55 -2.56 20.65
C SER A 197 -17.80 -2.37 21.51
N GLU A 198 -18.23 -3.44 22.21
CA GLU A 198 -19.35 -3.37 23.17
C GLU A 198 -19.00 -2.49 24.39
N GLU A 199 -17.79 -2.64 24.95
CA GLU A 199 -17.29 -1.82 26.07
C GLU A 199 -17.15 -0.33 25.71
N LEU A 200 -16.78 -0.03 24.46
CA LEU A 200 -16.71 1.33 23.93
C LEU A 200 -18.12 1.89 23.59
N GLY A 201 -19.13 1.03 23.42
CA GLY A 201 -20.46 1.39 22.94
C GLY A 201 -20.47 1.77 21.45
N LEU A 202 -19.50 1.25 20.68
CA LEU A 202 -19.35 1.48 19.25
C LEU A 202 -19.89 0.29 18.45
N ARG A 203 -20.50 0.57 17.31
CA ARG A 203 -21.04 -0.48 16.44
C ARG A 203 -19.91 -1.19 15.70
N GLY A 204 -19.93 -2.53 15.76
CA GLY A 204 -18.92 -3.37 15.14
C GLY A 204 -19.19 -3.75 13.70
N ILE A 205 -18.12 -4.17 13.01
CA ILE A 205 -18.07 -4.77 11.67
C ILE A 205 -17.50 -6.18 11.85
N THR A 206 -18.31 -7.21 11.53
CA THR A 206 -17.89 -8.61 11.65
C THR A 206 -16.85 -8.99 10.57
N ASN A 207 -16.05 -10.03 10.82
CA ASN A 207 -15.13 -10.58 9.83
C ASN A 207 -15.88 -11.05 8.57
N SER A 208 -17.10 -11.56 8.71
CA SER A 208 -17.92 -12.03 7.59
C SER A 208 -18.22 -10.96 6.53
N VAL A 209 -18.13 -9.66 6.88
CA VAL A 209 -18.25 -8.56 5.91
C VAL A 209 -17.18 -8.67 4.83
N GLU A 210 -15.96 -9.04 5.20
CA GLU A 210 -14.83 -9.27 4.30
C GLU A 210 -14.88 -10.70 3.71
N ASP A 211 -15.02 -11.71 4.57
CA ASP A 211 -14.86 -13.12 4.21
C ASP A 211 -15.81 -13.58 3.09
N ILE A 212 -17.06 -13.13 3.12
CA ILE A 212 -18.08 -13.49 2.10
C ILE A 212 -17.68 -12.96 0.73
N ILE A 213 -17.15 -11.73 0.65
CA ILE A 213 -16.74 -11.14 -0.61
C ILE A 213 -15.44 -11.77 -1.11
N VAL A 214 -14.48 -12.06 -0.22
CA VAL A 214 -13.27 -12.82 -0.56
C VAL A 214 -13.63 -14.17 -1.19
N ALA A 215 -14.53 -14.94 -0.56
CA ALA A 215 -14.99 -16.23 -1.09
C ALA A 215 -15.64 -16.08 -2.46
N ARG A 216 -16.55 -15.10 -2.63
CA ARG A 216 -17.22 -14.82 -3.90
C ARG A 216 -16.21 -14.50 -5.00
N ASP A 217 -15.27 -13.60 -4.72
CA ASP A 217 -14.36 -13.10 -5.73
C ASP A 217 -13.33 -14.16 -6.16
N ILE A 218 -12.89 -15.02 -5.25
CA ILE A 218 -12.10 -16.22 -5.57
C ILE A 218 -12.85 -17.16 -6.51
N MET A 219 -14.15 -17.41 -6.24
CA MET A 219 -14.96 -18.26 -7.12
C MET A 219 -15.12 -17.66 -8.51
N LEU A 220 -15.32 -16.35 -8.62
CA LEU A 220 -15.43 -15.65 -9.89
C LEU A 220 -14.08 -15.65 -10.64
N SER A 221 -12.96 -15.46 -9.94
CA SER A 221 -11.62 -15.58 -10.54
C SER A 221 -11.36 -16.99 -11.10
N LYS A 222 -11.75 -18.03 -10.35
CA LYS A 222 -11.65 -19.43 -10.82
C LYS A 222 -12.45 -19.68 -12.10
N GLU A 223 -13.65 -19.11 -12.20
CA GLU A 223 -14.54 -19.29 -13.35
C GLU A 223 -14.05 -18.48 -14.57
N THR A 224 -13.62 -17.24 -14.37
CA THR A 224 -13.28 -16.31 -15.47
C THR A 224 -11.82 -16.40 -15.91
N GLY A 225 -10.94 -16.98 -15.10
CA GLY A 225 -9.49 -16.99 -15.31
C GLY A 225 -8.82 -15.64 -15.07
N ALA A 226 -9.55 -14.64 -14.53
CA ALA A 226 -9.00 -13.32 -14.24
C ALA A 226 -7.96 -13.38 -13.13
N ARG A 227 -6.91 -12.56 -13.23
CA ARG A 227 -5.97 -12.33 -12.13
C ARG A 227 -6.67 -11.49 -11.06
N LEU A 228 -6.86 -12.09 -9.88
CA LEU A 228 -7.46 -11.45 -8.71
C LEU A 228 -6.38 -11.08 -7.70
N HIS A 229 -6.39 -9.85 -7.25
CA HIS A 229 -5.61 -9.39 -6.11
C HIS A 229 -6.57 -8.89 -5.02
N LEU A 230 -6.54 -9.52 -3.86
CA LEU A 230 -7.37 -9.17 -2.71
C LEU A 230 -6.66 -8.05 -1.93
N CYS A 231 -7.27 -6.87 -1.90
CA CYS A 231 -6.74 -5.70 -1.21
C CYS A 231 -6.88 -5.86 0.31
N HIS A 232 -5.91 -5.27 1.06
CA HIS A 232 -5.93 -5.07 2.52
C HIS A 232 -6.63 -6.18 3.32
N CYS A 233 -6.33 -7.45 3.06
CA CYS A 233 -6.90 -8.57 3.84
C CYS A 233 -6.62 -8.38 5.32
N SER A 234 -7.66 -8.55 6.16
CA SER A 234 -7.59 -8.27 7.58
C SER A 234 -7.97 -9.46 8.47
N THR A 235 -8.55 -10.54 7.92
CA THR A 235 -9.10 -11.65 8.69
C THR A 235 -8.27 -12.93 8.54
N TYR A 236 -8.28 -13.77 9.56
CA TYR A 236 -7.65 -15.09 9.50
C TYR A 236 -8.31 -16.01 8.46
N GLU A 237 -9.61 -15.85 8.20
CA GLU A 237 -10.32 -16.65 7.19
C GLU A 237 -9.92 -16.23 5.77
N SER A 238 -9.68 -14.94 5.50
CA SER A 238 -9.15 -14.48 4.22
C SER A 238 -7.80 -15.15 3.91
N VAL A 239 -6.88 -15.27 4.90
CA VAL A 239 -5.61 -15.99 4.74
C VAL A 239 -5.84 -17.47 4.39
N ASN A 240 -6.77 -18.13 5.08
CA ASN A 240 -7.11 -19.54 4.79
C ASN A 240 -7.67 -19.71 3.38
N MET A 241 -8.59 -18.83 2.96
CA MET A 241 -9.19 -18.88 1.63
C MET A 241 -8.16 -18.65 0.53
N VAL A 242 -7.24 -17.68 0.70
CA VAL A 242 -6.13 -17.44 -0.23
C VAL A 242 -5.22 -18.66 -0.32
N LYS A 243 -4.87 -19.29 0.82
CA LYS A 243 -4.08 -20.51 0.85
C LYS A 243 -4.72 -21.63 0.02
N HIS A 244 -6.01 -21.89 0.25
CA HIS A 244 -6.74 -22.93 -0.50
C HIS A 244 -6.84 -22.61 -1.99
N ALA A 245 -7.13 -21.35 -2.34
CA ALA A 245 -7.20 -20.92 -3.74
C ALA A 245 -5.88 -21.13 -4.48
N LYS A 246 -4.74 -20.79 -3.85
CA LYS A 246 -3.40 -21.03 -4.41
C LYS A 246 -3.11 -22.53 -4.58
N MET A 247 -3.50 -23.37 -3.61
CA MET A 247 -3.35 -24.83 -3.72
C MET A 247 -4.16 -25.43 -4.88
N GLU A 248 -5.29 -24.80 -5.23
CA GLU A 248 -6.11 -25.18 -6.41
C GLU A 248 -5.60 -24.58 -7.72
N GLY A 249 -4.53 -23.78 -7.69
CA GLY A 249 -3.97 -23.12 -8.88
C GLY A 249 -4.80 -21.96 -9.41
N ILE A 250 -5.65 -21.35 -8.58
CA ILE A 250 -6.41 -20.14 -8.94
C ILE A 250 -5.44 -18.95 -8.97
N HIS A 251 -5.61 -18.06 -9.92
CA HIS A 251 -4.77 -16.87 -10.10
C HIS A 251 -5.13 -15.78 -9.08
N VAL A 252 -4.87 -16.06 -7.80
CA VAL A 252 -5.12 -15.15 -6.68
C VAL A 252 -3.83 -14.71 -6.02
N SER A 253 -3.75 -13.43 -5.69
CA SER A 253 -2.75 -12.82 -4.81
C SER A 253 -3.45 -11.96 -3.76
N ALA A 254 -2.73 -11.59 -2.69
CA ALA A 254 -3.33 -10.81 -1.61
C ALA A 254 -2.30 -9.91 -0.94
N GLU A 255 -2.78 -8.78 -0.41
CA GLU A 255 -1.97 -7.82 0.33
C GLU A 255 -2.38 -7.74 1.80
N VAL A 256 -1.43 -7.32 2.63
CA VAL A 256 -1.65 -6.96 4.03
C VAL A 256 -1.11 -5.54 4.26
N CYS A 257 -1.88 -4.72 4.96
CA CYS A 257 -1.42 -3.38 5.32
C CYS A 257 -0.64 -3.36 6.65
N PRO A 258 0.36 -2.47 6.80
CA PRO A 258 1.15 -2.37 8.03
C PRO A 258 0.30 -2.21 9.30
N HIS A 259 -0.79 -1.48 9.25
CA HIS A 259 -1.67 -1.31 10.40
C HIS A 259 -2.39 -2.62 10.79
N HIS A 260 -2.68 -3.53 9.85
CA HIS A 260 -3.36 -4.80 10.12
C HIS A 260 -2.42 -5.86 10.74
N PHE A 261 -1.11 -5.77 10.55
CA PHE A 261 -0.17 -6.66 11.26
C PHE A 261 0.50 -6.03 12.48
N THR A 262 0.22 -4.74 12.77
CA THR A 262 0.84 -4.01 13.88
C THR A 262 -0.13 -3.75 15.03
N LEU A 263 -1.41 -3.50 14.71
CA LEU A 263 -2.42 -3.02 15.65
C LEU A 263 -3.62 -3.98 15.72
N THR A 264 -4.33 -3.91 16.85
CA THR A 264 -5.55 -4.64 17.10
C THR A 264 -6.70 -3.69 17.43
N SER A 265 -7.93 -4.20 17.48
CA SER A 265 -9.09 -3.45 17.99
C SER A 265 -8.91 -2.95 19.43
N ASP A 266 -8.12 -3.68 20.24
CA ASP A 266 -7.83 -3.31 21.64
C ASP A 266 -7.03 -1.99 21.76
N ASP A 267 -6.37 -1.55 20.69
CA ASP A 267 -5.59 -0.30 20.65
C ASP A 267 -6.48 0.95 20.52
N ILE A 268 -7.78 0.79 20.28
CA ILE A 268 -8.74 1.90 20.17
C ILE A 268 -9.16 2.33 21.56
N HIS A 269 -8.86 3.58 21.94
CA HIS A 269 -9.16 4.08 23.27
C HIS A 269 -10.20 5.21 23.25
N LYS A 270 -10.99 5.30 24.32
CA LYS A 270 -11.88 6.46 24.56
C LYS A 270 -11.06 7.73 24.70
N VAL A 271 -11.57 8.81 24.13
CA VAL A 271 -11.05 10.17 24.36
C VAL A 271 -11.75 10.73 25.59
N ASP A 272 -10.98 11.09 26.61
CA ASP A 272 -11.50 11.73 27.81
C ASP A 272 -11.43 13.28 27.74
N ALA A 273 -12.06 13.96 28.71
CA ALA A 273 -12.13 15.42 28.75
C ALA A 273 -10.74 16.10 28.84
N THR A 274 -9.73 15.44 29.40
CA THR A 274 -8.37 15.96 29.53
C THR A 274 -7.71 15.97 28.16
N ILE A 275 -7.83 14.88 27.42
CA ILE A 275 -7.30 14.75 26.06
C ILE A 275 -7.98 15.74 25.11
N HIS A 276 -9.30 15.97 25.26
CA HIS A 276 -10.03 16.97 24.48
C HIS A 276 -9.41 18.37 24.59
N GLN A 277 -9.03 18.78 25.80
CA GLN A 277 -8.44 20.12 26.05
C GLN A 277 -6.99 20.21 25.55
N GLU A 278 -6.16 19.23 25.85
CA GLU A 278 -4.73 19.26 25.54
C GLU A 278 -4.44 19.14 24.03
N GLN A 279 -5.23 18.34 23.30
CA GLN A 279 -5.01 18.06 21.89
C GLN A 279 -5.96 18.80 20.93
N GLN A 280 -6.79 19.70 21.44
CA GLN A 280 -7.81 20.41 20.65
C GLN A 280 -8.79 19.48 19.92
N ILE A 281 -9.09 18.32 20.53
CA ILE A 281 -10.00 17.34 19.97
C ILE A 281 -11.45 17.81 20.16
N SER A 282 -12.28 17.58 19.15
CA SER A 282 -13.71 17.91 19.20
C SER A 282 -14.41 17.25 20.39
N VAL A 283 -15.31 18.00 21.05
CA VAL A 283 -16.18 17.46 22.11
C VAL A 283 -17.10 16.34 21.64
N GLU A 284 -17.26 16.15 20.33
CA GLU A 284 -18.00 15.04 19.74
C GLU A 284 -17.16 13.76 19.59
N ALA A 285 -15.84 13.82 19.74
CA ALA A 285 -14.98 12.66 19.63
C ALA A 285 -15.18 11.71 20.81
N ASP A 286 -15.57 10.48 20.51
CA ASP A 286 -15.84 9.42 21.50
C ASP A 286 -14.63 8.47 21.62
N ALA A 287 -13.85 8.32 20.55
CA ALA A 287 -12.59 7.58 20.52
C ALA A 287 -11.62 8.23 19.52
N ASP A 288 -10.34 7.79 19.52
CA ASP A 288 -9.36 8.30 18.56
C ASP A 288 -9.64 7.77 17.15
N THR A 289 -10.14 8.66 16.30
CA THR A 289 -10.51 8.36 14.92
C THR A 289 -9.33 8.05 14.01
N ASN A 290 -8.08 8.27 14.45
CA ASN A 290 -6.90 7.81 13.71
C ASN A 290 -6.77 6.28 13.71
N PHE A 291 -7.52 5.57 14.56
CA PHE A 291 -7.66 4.12 14.53
C PHE A 291 -8.85 3.63 13.68
N LYS A 292 -9.56 4.54 12.99
CA LYS A 292 -10.66 4.18 12.09
C LYS A 292 -10.16 4.03 10.66
N MET A 293 -10.05 2.79 10.18
CA MET A 293 -9.76 2.41 8.79
C MET A 293 -10.69 1.26 8.37
N ASN A 294 -10.72 0.95 7.09
CA ASN A 294 -11.54 -0.10 6.52
C ASN A 294 -10.73 -0.96 5.53
N PRO A 295 -10.59 -2.29 5.79
CA PRO A 295 -11.16 -3.06 6.92
C PRO A 295 -10.70 -2.56 8.29
N PRO A 296 -11.51 -2.79 9.36
CA PRO A 296 -11.13 -2.34 10.70
C PRO A 296 -9.96 -3.15 11.26
N LEU A 297 -9.27 -2.60 12.25
CA LEU A 297 -8.31 -3.35 13.06
C LEU A 297 -9.01 -4.54 13.72
N ARG A 298 -8.44 -5.73 13.56
CA ARG A 298 -9.04 -6.98 14.00
C ARG A 298 -8.45 -7.46 15.34
N THR A 299 -8.71 -8.71 15.68
CA THR A 299 -8.23 -9.35 16.91
C THR A 299 -6.75 -9.76 16.79
N LYS A 300 -6.12 -10.07 17.93
CA LYS A 300 -4.74 -10.63 17.97
C LYS A 300 -4.60 -11.90 17.12
N ARG A 301 -5.65 -12.73 17.07
CA ARG A 301 -5.65 -13.95 16.25
C ARG A 301 -5.55 -13.62 14.76
N ASP A 302 -6.28 -12.61 14.31
CA ASP A 302 -6.24 -12.17 12.91
C ASP A 302 -4.85 -11.61 12.58
N VAL A 303 -4.30 -10.73 13.44
CA VAL A 303 -2.96 -10.16 13.30
C VAL A 303 -1.89 -11.25 13.18
N GLU A 304 -1.92 -12.26 14.06
CA GLU A 304 -0.95 -13.36 14.04
C GLU A 304 -1.03 -14.16 12.74
N MET A 305 -2.26 -14.48 12.30
CA MET A 305 -2.47 -15.21 11.04
C MET A 305 -1.98 -14.42 9.81
N LEU A 306 -2.15 -13.10 9.81
CA LEU A 306 -1.61 -12.24 8.73
C LEU A 306 -0.06 -12.27 8.72
N LYS A 307 0.59 -12.18 9.88
CA LYS A 307 2.06 -12.29 10.01
C LYS A 307 2.55 -13.66 9.53
N GLU A 308 1.90 -14.74 9.95
CA GLU A 308 2.21 -16.10 9.48
C GLU A 308 1.94 -16.24 7.97
N GLY A 309 0.85 -15.69 7.46
CA GLY A 309 0.52 -15.70 6.04
C GLY A 309 1.57 -14.98 5.19
N LEU A 310 2.12 -13.88 5.68
CA LEU A 310 3.25 -13.19 5.05
C LEU A 310 4.52 -14.04 5.10
N ARG A 311 4.85 -14.64 6.25
CA ARG A 311 6.01 -15.53 6.43
C ARG A 311 5.96 -16.71 5.47
N ASP A 312 4.83 -17.36 5.38
CA ASP A 312 4.64 -18.60 4.63
C ASP A 312 4.38 -18.38 3.12
N GLY A 313 4.38 -17.13 2.65
CA GLY A 313 4.15 -16.79 1.23
C GLY A 313 2.70 -16.95 0.77
N ILE A 314 1.76 -17.08 1.72
CA ILE A 314 0.32 -17.10 1.44
C ILE A 314 -0.14 -15.70 1.06
N MET A 315 0.24 -14.69 1.85
CA MET A 315 0.05 -13.29 1.54
C MET A 315 1.26 -12.80 0.74
N ASP A 316 1.02 -12.18 -0.40
CA ASP A 316 2.04 -11.92 -1.42
C ASP A 316 2.80 -10.64 -1.21
N ILE A 317 2.10 -9.58 -0.82
CA ILE A 317 2.67 -8.22 -0.76
C ILE A 317 2.26 -7.48 0.52
N ILE A 318 2.99 -6.40 0.77
CA ILE A 318 2.66 -5.38 1.76
C ILE A 318 2.36 -4.10 1.01
N ALA A 319 1.13 -3.59 1.15
CA ALA A 319 0.67 -2.33 0.58
C ALA A 319 0.13 -1.43 1.69
N THR A 320 0.04 -0.11 1.47
CA THR A 320 -0.21 0.80 2.58
C THR A 320 -1.68 1.11 2.82
N ASP A 321 -2.50 1.08 1.80
CA ASP A 321 -3.82 1.74 1.81
C ASP A 321 -3.70 3.19 2.31
N HIS A 322 -2.71 3.92 1.78
CA HIS A 322 -2.49 5.32 2.15
C HIS A 322 -3.73 6.15 1.82
N ALA A 323 -4.50 6.51 2.85
CA ALA A 323 -5.81 7.15 2.72
C ALA A 323 -5.87 8.45 3.54
N PRO A 324 -5.30 9.56 3.02
CA PRO A 324 -5.24 10.84 3.71
C PRO A 324 -6.61 11.50 3.84
N HIS A 325 -6.80 12.13 5.00
CA HIS A 325 -7.96 12.95 5.37
C HIS A 325 -7.50 14.23 6.08
N THR A 326 -8.33 15.27 6.02
CA THR A 326 -8.02 16.51 6.74
C THR A 326 -8.21 16.33 8.26
N PHE A 327 -7.61 17.22 9.03
CA PHE A 327 -7.78 17.23 10.48
C PHE A 327 -9.26 17.38 10.86
N GLU A 328 -9.98 18.26 10.19
CA GLU A 328 -11.40 18.55 10.45
C GLU A 328 -12.28 17.32 10.21
N GLU A 329 -11.98 16.55 9.17
CA GLU A 329 -12.74 15.31 8.86
C GLU A 329 -12.51 14.21 9.91
N LYS A 330 -11.32 14.12 10.46
CA LYS A 330 -10.99 13.14 11.50
C LYS A 330 -11.31 13.62 12.91
N ASN A 331 -11.38 14.93 13.15
CA ASN A 331 -11.63 15.52 14.47
C ASN A 331 -13.13 15.55 14.82
N THR A 332 -13.75 14.38 14.92
CA THR A 332 -15.17 14.18 15.20
C THR A 332 -15.41 12.82 15.84
N SER A 333 -16.67 12.38 16.00
CA SER A 333 -16.99 11.04 16.54
C SER A 333 -16.60 9.93 15.57
N MET A 334 -16.34 8.71 16.10
CA MET A 334 -16.08 7.51 15.30
C MET A 334 -17.18 7.26 14.26
N LYS A 335 -18.44 7.57 14.57
CA LYS A 335 -19.55 7.41 13.62
C LYS A 335 -19.43 8.34 12.41
N LYS A 336 -18.99 9.58 12.59
CA LYS A 336 -18.94 10.63 11.54
C LYS A 336 -17.61 10.63 10.78
N ALA A 337 -16.50 10.32 11.46
CA ALA A 337 -15.18 10.33 10.84
C ALA A 337 -15.10 9.38 9.63
N PRO A 338 -14.44 9.77 8.53
CA PRO A 338 -14.18 8.88 7.42
C PRO A 338 -13.20 7.77 7.82
N PHE A 339 -13.28 6.63 7.15
CA PHE A 339 -12.30 5.55 7.23
C PHE A 339 -11.02 5.95 6.49
N GLY A 340 -9.87 5.53 7.04
CA GLY A 340 -8.56 5.67 6.40
C GLY A 340 -7.51 6.32 7.29
N ILE A 341 -6.27 5.93 7.04
CA ILE A 341 -5.05 6.47 7.65
C ILE A 341 -3.96 6.65 6.58
N VAL A 342 -2.96 7.50 6.88
CA VAL A 342 -1.78 7.60 6.01
C VAL A 342 -0.78 6.48 6.33
N GLY A 343 -0.14 5.89 5.31
CA GLY A 343 0.71 4.71 5.47
C GLY A 343 2.07 4.79 4.76
N LEU A 344 2.22 5.57 3.68
CA LEU A 344 3.43 5.56 2.84
C LEU A 344 4.72 5.78 3.64
N GLU A 345 4.76 6.78 4.52
CA GLU A 345 5.98 7.17 5.26
C GLU A 345 6.28 6.29 6.48
N THR A 346 5.39 5.34 6.80
CA THR A 346 5.53 4.45 7.96
C THR A 346 5.65 2.97 7.60
N ALA A 347 5.32 2.58 6.36
CA ALA A 347 5.25 1.18 5.96
C ALA A 347 6.59 0.45 6.12
N ALA A 348 7.68 1.02 5.62
CA ALA A 348 8.99 0.36 5.65
C ALA A 348 9.50 0.13 7.08
N CYS A 349 9.42 1.13 7.95
CA CYS A 349 9.87 0.99 9.34
C CYS A 349 8.96 0.08 10.17
N LEU A 350 7.65 0.08 9.94
CA LEU A 350 6.73 -0.86 10.60
C LEU A 350 6.97 -2.29 10.13
N THR A 351 7.11 -2.51 8.82
CA THR A 351 7.44 -3.83 8.27
C THR A 351 8.74 -4.35 8.86
N TYR A 352 9.77 -3.52 8.92
CA TYR A 352 11.06 -3.92 9.48
C TYR A 352 10.95 -4.23 10.98
N SER A 353 10.32 -3.34 11.76
CA SER A 353 10.20 -3.50 13.22
C SER A 353 9.33 -4.70 13.62
N GLU A 354 8.16 -4.88 12.97
CA GLU A 354 7.14 -5.84 13.39
C GLU A 354 7.28 -7.22 12.72
N LEU A 355 7.97 -7.28 11.58
CA LEU A 355 8.09 -8.54 10.83
C LEU A 355 9.53 -9.01 10.72
N VAL A 356 10.49 -8.11 10.44
CA VAL A 356 11.87 -8.53 10.25
C VAL A 356 12.58 -8.74 11.61
N LEU A 357 12.49 -7.77 12.52
CA LEU A 357 13.12 -7.90 13.84
C LEU A 357 12.47 -9.00 14.69
N ASP A 358 11.15 -9.21 14.53
CA ASP A 358 10.43 -10.28 15.21
C ASP A 358 10.60 -11.66 14.54
N GLY A 359 11.34 -11.75 13.43
CA GLY A 359 11.71 -13.00 12.77
C GLY A 359 10.63 -13.65 11.88
N TYR A 360 9.56 -12.93 11.56
CA TYR A 360 8.58 -13.41 10.57
C TYR A 360 9.14 -13.33 9.14
N LEU A 361 9.87 -12.27 8.81
CA LEU A 361 10.48 -12.08 7.49
C LEU A 361 11.99 -11.90 7.59
N THR A 362 12.70 -12.32 6.56
CA THR A 362 14.07 -11.88 6.32
C THR A 362 14.07 -10.54 5.57
N PRO A 363 15.20 -9.78 5.54
CA PRO A 363 15.32 -8.59 4.69
C PRO A 363 15.05 -8.88 3.20
N MET A 364 15.45 -10.07 2.71
CA MET A 364 15.16 -10.53 1.35
C MET A 364 13.65 -10.66 1.12
N GLN A 365 12.93 -11.28 2.04
CA GLN A 365 11.47 -11.41 1.96
C GLN A 365 10.74 -10.06 2.07
N MET A 366 11.26 -9.12 2.88
CA MET A 366 10.75 -7.74 2.90
C MET A 366 10.87 -7.09 1.51
N ALA A 367 12.05 -7.16 0.89
CA ALA A 367 12.26 -6.64 -0.47
C ALA A 367 11.39 -7.38 -1.50
N GLU A 368 11.20 -8.69 -1.36
CA GLU A 368 10.30 -9.48 -2.21
C GLU A 368 8.87 -8.96 -2.14
N LYS A 369 8.32 -8.78 -0.91
CA LYS A 369 6.92 -8.39 -0.69
C LYS A 369 6.63 -6.90 -0.96
N MET A 370 7.63 -6.05 -0.87
CA MET A 370 7.45 -4.61 -1.09
C MET A 370 7.96 -4.13 -2.46
N SER A 371 8.63 -4.99 -3.25
CA SER A 371 9.17 -4.58 -4.55
C SER A 371 8.92 -5.61 -5.66
N TYR A 372 9.46 -6.81 -5.51
CA TYR A 372 9.47 -7.82 -6.58
C TYR A 372 8.08 -8.39 -6.87
N ASN A 373 7.37 -8.83 -5.83
CA ASN A 373 6.03 -9.40 -5.99
C ASN A 373 5.00 -8.39 -6.51
N PRO A 374 4.92 -7.13 -6.01
CA PRO A 374 4.05 -6.12 -6.61
C PRO A 374 4.28 -5.94 -8.10
N ALA A 375 5.55 -5.83 -8.52
CA ALA A 375 5.91 -5.71 -9.94
C ALA A 375 5.43 -6.88 -10.78
N LYS A 376 5.54 -8.10 -10.26
CA LYS A 376 5.07 -9.35 -10.92
C LYS A 376 3.55 -9.38 -11.05
N ILE A 377 2.82 -9.02 -9.99
CA ILE A 377 1.35 -9.06 -9.96
C ILE A 377 0.75 -8.12 -11.01
N ILE A 378 1.32 -6.93 -11.18
CA ILE A 378 0.81 -5.94 -12.16
C ILE A 378 1.53 -6.00 -13.52
N GLY A 379 2.49 -6.91 -13.70
CA GLY A 379 3.18 -7.14 -14.96
C GLY A 379 4.04 -5.97 -15.44
N ILE A 380 4.87 -5.38 -14.55
CA ILE A 380 5.81 -4.30 -14.90
C ILE A 380 7.26 -4.72 -14.71
N GLU A 381 8.16 -4.15 -15.53
CA GLU A 381 9.59 -4.41 -15.45
C GLU A 381 10.29 -3.55 -14.39
N LYS A 382 9.90 -3.77 -13.10
CA LYS A 382 10.46 -3.11 -11.92
C LYS A 382 10.67 -4.15 -10.80
N GLY A 383 11.11 -3.73 -9.63
CA GLY A 383 11.37 -4.64 -8.50
C GLY A 383 12.62 -5.51 -8.67
N ASP A 384 13.50 -5.14 -9.58
CA ASP A 384 14.76 -5.81 -9.91
C ASP A 384 15.84 -4.76 -10.20
N ILE A 385 16.97 -4.85 -9.51
CA ILE A 385 18.14 -3.95 -9.68
C ILE A 385 19.33 -4.67 -10.31
N SER A 386 19.11 -5.71 -11.10
CA SER A 386 20.15 -6.36 -11.88
C SER A 386 20.74 -5.41 -12.93
N GLU A 387 21.96 -5.71 -13.40
CA GLU A 387 22.60 -4.93 -14.46
C GLU A 387 21.71 -4.81 -15.71
N GLY A 388 21.60 -3.61 -16.24
CA GLY A 388 20.74 -3.24 -17.37
C GLY A 388 19.31 -2.84 -16.98
N LYS A 389 18.85 -3.11 -15.76
CA LYS A 389 17.52 -2.73 -15.26
C LYS A 389 17.49 -1.24 -14.85
N THR A 390 16.28 -0.69 -14.79
CA THR A 390 16.04 0.67 -14.28
C THR A 390 16.56 0.80 -12.85
N ALA A 391 17.28 1.88 -12.57
CA ALA A 391 17.83 2.14 -11.25
C ALA A 391 16.76 2.79 -10.33
N ASP A 392 15.74 2.02 -10.00
CA ASP A 392 14.77 2.32 -8.95
C ASP A 392 15.25 1.62 -7.68
N ILE A 393 15.79 2.39 -6.74
CA ILE A 393 16.54 1.85 -5.60
C ILE A 393 16.11 2.54 -4.32
N VAL A 394 15.95 1.77 -3.25
CA VAL A 394 15.86 2.27 -1.88
C VAL A 394 17.12 1.90 -1.10
N ILE A 395 17.67 2.86 -0.34
CA ILE A 395 18.73 2.62 0.63
C ILE A 395 18.13 2.74 2.02
N PHE A 396 18.20 1.67 2.79
CA PHE A 396 17.52 1.50 4.07
C PHE A 396 18.55 1.21 5.17
N ASP A 397 18.55 2.01 6.23
CA ASP A 397 19.40 1.80 7.40
C ASP A 397 18.64 0.92 8.42
N PRO A 398 19.05 -0.35 8.60
CA PRO A 398 18.36 -1.30 9.47
C PRO A 398 18.60 -1.05 10.98
N GLU A 399 19.61 -0.25 11.35
CA GLU A 399 19.97 -0.02 12.75
C GLU A 399 19.39 1.30 13.29
N LYS A 400 18.95 2.19 12.40
CA LYS A 400 18.46 3.51 12.79
C LYS A 400 17.13 3.42 13.54
N THR A 401 17.15 3.78 14.81
CA THR A 401 15.94 3.88 15.65
C THR A 401 15.50 5.32 15.77
N TYR A 402 14.18 5.56 15.64
CA TYR A 402 13.59 6.90 15.78
C TYR A 402 12.12 6.80 16.25
N THR A 403 11.55 7.95 16.58
CA THR A 403 10.13 8.07 16.91
C THR A 403 9.39 8.69 15.73
N ILE A 404 8.28 8.07 15.33
CA ILE A 404 7.43 8.57 14.25
C ILE A 404 6.83 9.92 14.66
N ASP A 405 7.06 10.94 13.85
CA ASP A 405 6.49 12.28 14.04
C ASP A 405 5.66 12.67 12.81
N LYS A 406 4.33 12.57 12.95
CA LYS A 406 3.39 12.92 11.88
C LYS A 406 3.53 14.35 11.36
N ASN A 407 4.10 15.28 12.16
CA ASN A 407 4.29 16.66 11.75
C ASN A 407 5.41 16.83 10.72
N LYS A 408 6.27 15.81 10.57
CA LYS A 408 7.36 15.75 9.59
C LYS A 408 6.96 15.04 8.29
N PHE A 409 5.75 14.54 8.17
CA PHE A 409 5.30 13.86 6.96
C PHE A 409 5.23 14.82 5.77
N ALA A 410 5.61 14.35 4.60
CA ALA A 410 5.45 15.05 3.33
C ALA A 410 4.01 15.02 2.83
N SER A 411 3.26 13.93 3.12
CA SER A 411 1.82 13.86 2.89
C SER A 411 1.10 15.06 3.53
N LYS A 412 0.01 15.52 2.94
CA LYS A 412 -0.88 16.50 3.59
C LYS A 412 -1.64 15.86 4.77
N GLY A 413 -1.93 14.58 4.70
CA GLY A 413 -2.59 13.83 5.77
C GLY A 413 -1.71 13.70 7.02
N ARG A 414 -2.36 13.78 8.18
CA ARG A 414 -1.75 13.57 9.50
C ARG A 414 -2.50 12.53 10.31
N ASN A 415 -3.47 11.87 9.67
CA ASN A 415 -4.34 10.86 10.24
C ASN A 415 -3.59 9.52 10.35
N THR A 416 -2.85 9.36 11.43
CA THR A 416 -2.07 8.14 11.73
C THR A 416 -2.13 7.78 13.21
N PRO A 417 -2.33 6.49 13.56
CA PRO A 417 -2.23 6.03 14.95
C PRO A 417 -0.78 5.83 15.41
N PHE A 418 0.21 5.97 14.52
CA PHE A 418 1.60 5.65 14.80
C PHE A 418 2.43 6.84 15.32
N HIS A 419 1.83 8.03 15.48
CA HIS A 419 2.55 9.18 16.05
C HIS A 419 3.06 8.87 17.46
N GLY A 420 4.34 9.14 17.71
CA GLY A 420 4.99 8.82 18.99
C GLY A 420 5.50 7.38 19.12
N ARG A 421 5.20 6.48 18.17
CA ARG A 421 5.70 5.10 18.19
C ARG A 421 7.20 5.07 17.87
N LYS A 422 7.95 4.36 18.69
CA LYS A 422 9.37 4.08 18.45
C LYS A 422 9.49 2.92 17.47
N VAL A 423 10.29 3.10 16.43
CA VAL A 423 10.53 2.11 15.37
C VAL A 423 12.01 2.01 15.05
N THR A 424 12.39 0.91 14.43
CA THR A 424 13.74 0.67 13.92
C THR A 424 13.69 0.45 12.41
N GLY A 425 14.72 0.93 11.71
CA GLY A 425 14.79 0.89 10.26
C GLY A 425 14.30 2.20 9.62
N LYS A 426 15.18 2.86 8.86
CA LYS A 426 14.90 4.16 8.24
C LYS A 426 15.30 4.17 6.76
N VAL A 427 14.41 4.68 5.91
CA VAL A 427 14.75 5.01 4.52
C VAL A 427 15.72 6.18 4.52
N MET A 428 16.89 5.97 3.93
CA MET A 428 17.96 6.99 3.84
C MET A 428 17.98 7.68 2.48
N TYR A 429 17.73 6.93 1.42
CA TYR A 429 17.61 7.46 0.06
C TYR A 429 16.57 6.71 -0.72
N THR A 430 15.88 7.43 -1.59
CA THR A 430 15.04 6.87 -2.65
C THR A 430 15.53 7.40 -3.99
N ILE A 431 15.75 6.51 -4.92
CA ILE A 431 16.32 6.77 -6.24
C ILE A 431 15.32 6.25 -7.27
N VAL A 432 14.92 7.10 -8.19
CA VAL A 432 13.98 6.79 -9.29
C VAL A 432 14.66 7.10 -10.60
N ASP A 433 14.68 6.15 -11.52
CA ASP A 433 15.35 6.27 -12.82
C ASP A 433 16.80 6.81 -12.69
N GLY A 434 17.50 6.39 -11.63
CA GLY A 434 18.88 6.79 -11.33
C GLY A 434 19.04 8.18 -10.69
N ALA A 435 17.95 8.92 -10.50
CA ALA A 435 17.98 10.23 -9.83
C ALA A 435 17.60 10.10 -8.34
N VAL A 436 18.35 10.75 -7.45
CA VAL A 436 18.00 10.82 -6.03
C VAL A 436 16.82 11.76 -5.88
N VAL A 437 15.65 11.20 -5.48
CA VAL A 437 14.40 11.95 -5.27
C VAL A 437 14.12 12.22 -3.80
N TYR A 438 14.74 11.45 -2.90
CA TYR A 438 14.70 11.67 -1.45
C TYR A 438 16.04 11.34 -0.80
N ARG A 439 16.42 12.15 0.17
CA ARG A 439 17.54 11.94 1.07
C ARG A 439 17.11 12.30 2.49
N ALA A 440 17.25 11.36 3.43
CA ALA A 440 17.03 11.64 4.85
C ALA A 440 18.04 12.63 5.42
N GLU A 441 17.57 13.44 6.35
CA GLU A 441 18.41 14.34 7.14
C GLU A 441 19.20 13.60 8.24
#